data_e333e43e3815622a009057330261ed08
#
_entry.id   e333e43e3815622a009057330261ed08
#
_cell.length_a   1.000
_cell.length_b   1.000
_cell.length_c   1.000
_cell.angle_alpha   90.00
_cell.angle_beta   90.00
_cell.angle_gamma   90.00
#
_symmetry.space_group_name_H-M   'P 1'
#
loop_
_entity.id
_entity.type
_entity.pdbx_description
1 polymer ?
#
loop_
_entity_poly.entity_id
_entity_poly.type
_entity_poly.pdbx_seq_one_letter_code
_entity_poly.pdbx_strand_id
1 'polypeptide(L)'
;MRFALRYLEAHPGAPGWMQWYFILRGDGAGGRVAIGNGGFKGNPTPDGMVEVGYSVLEEYQKVGLGTEAVQALLSWAFGHPEVTRVTAETFPDLTPSIRVLKKTGFVLIGKGSEERTIRFELPRTAYERR
;
A
#
# COMPACT_ATOMS: atom_id res chain seq x y z
N MET A 1 -13.09 20.45 2.65
CA MET A 1 -11.73 20.51 2.05
C MET A 1 -11.33 19.15 1.55
N ARG A 2 -10.83 19.09 0.36
CA ARG A 2 -10.42 17.84 -0.24
C ARG A 2 -8.91 17.70 -0.27
N PHE A 3 -8.39 16.60 0.27
CA PHE A 3 -6.97 16.28 0.23
C PHE A 3 -6.70 15.28 -0.89
N ALA A 4 -5.52 15.35 -1.46
CA ALA A 4 -5.06 14.39 -2.44
C ALA A 4 -3.61 14.05 -2.19
N LEU A 5 -3.29 12.77 -2.29
CA LEU A 5 -1.90 12.32 -2.22
C LEU A 5 -1.21 12.74 -3.50
N ARG A 6 -0.08 13.45 -3.39
CA ARG A 6 0.62 13.98 -4.55
C ARG A 6 1.69 13.05 -5.07
N TYR A 7 2.39 12.37 -4.17
CA TYR A 7 3.46 11.48 -4.58
C TYR A 7 3.92 10.61 -3.41
N LEU A 8 4.66 9.58 -3.77
CA LEU A 8 5.42 8.79 -2.81
C LEU A 8 6.85 9.32 -2.79
N GLU A 9 7.47 9.28 -1.62
CA GLU A 9 8.85 9.69 -1.45
C GLU A 9 9.60 8.55 -0.79
N ALA A 10 10.64 8.02 -1.46
CA ALA A 10 11.42 6.93 -0.93
C ALA A 10 12.16 7.36 0.34
N HIS A 11 12.22 6.47 1.30
CA HIS A 11 12.95 6.71 2.54
C HIS A 11 14.44 6.90 2.20
N PRO A 12 15.08 7.95 2.71
CA PRO A 12 16.51 8.19 2.42
C PRO A 12 17.36 6.97 2.78
N GLY A 13 18.17 6.53 1.82
CA GLY A 13 19.07 5.39 2.01
C GLY A 13 18.43 4.02 1.91
N ALA A 14 17.12 3.94 1.71
CA ALA A 14 16.43 2.66 1.58
C ALA A 14 16.20 2.30 0.11
N PRO A 15 16.30 1.01 -0.26
CA PRO A 15 15.89 0.57 -1.60
C PRO A 15 14.40 0.82 -1.83
N GLY A 16 13.99 1.01 -3.08
CA GLY A 16 12.59 1.27 -3.42
C GLY A 16 11.62 0.20 -2.96
N TRP A 17 12.07 -1.05 -2.79
CA TRP A 17 11.24 -2.13 -2.30
C TRP A 17 11.03 -2.12 -0.79
N MET A 18 11.63 -1.18 -0.05
CA MET A 18 11.56 -1.18 1.41
C MET A 18 10.58 -0.17 1.98
N GLN A 19 10.78 1.11 1.73
CA GLN A 19 10.07 2.14 2.47
C GLN A 19 9.76 3.36 1.62
N TRP A 20 8.54 3.88 1.78
CA TRP A 20 8.08 5.11 1.15
C TRP A 20 7.32 5.95 2.15
N TYR A 21 7.41 7.26 2.03
CA TYR A 21 6.54 8.18 2.75
C TYR A 21 5.37 8.57 1.86
N PHE A 22 4.19 8.70 2.46
CA PHE A 22 3.02 9.24 1.79
C PHE A 22 2.96 10.72 2.08
N ILE A 23 3.10 11.54 1.06
CA ILE A 23 3.22 12.98 1.20
C ILE A 23 1.95 13.66 0.69
N LEU A 24 1.34 14.45 1.57
CA LEU A 24 0.22 15.29 1.23
C LEU A 24 0.73 16.71 1.07
N ARG A 25 0.45 17.33 -0.06
CA ARG A 25 0.81 18.72 -0.29
C ARG A 25 -0.38 19.60 0.08
N GLY A 26 -0.16 20.55 0.98
CA GLY A 26 -1.19 21.48 1.40
C GLY A 26 -1.51 22.53 0.36
N ASP A 27 -2.69 23.12 0.49
CA ASP A 27 -3.16 24.17 -0.42
C ASP A 27 -2.35 25.44 -0.21
N GLY A 28 -1.69 25.90 -1.25
CA GLY A 28 -1.16 27.26 -1.32
C GLY A 28 -0.14 27.67 -0.27
N ALA A 29 -0.11 27.03 0.87
CA ALA A 29 0.80 27.39 1.95
C ALA A 29 2.16 26.71 1.82
N GLY A 30 2.36 25.90 0.78
CA GLY A 30 3.64 25.25 0.55
C GLY A 30 3.98 24.15 1.53
N GLY A 31 3.04 23.75 2.37
CA GLY A 31 3.28 22.70 3.35
C GLY A 31 3.32 21.30 2.75
N ARG A 32 4.34 20.54 3.12
CA ARG A 32 4.42 19.11 2.82
C ARG A 32 4.24 18.37 4.12
N VAL A 33 3.30 17.43 4.15
CA VAL A 33 3.00 16.68 5.35
C VAL A 33 3.12 15.20 5.08
N ALA A 34 3.95 14.50 5.86
CA ALA A 34 3.99 13.05 5.80
C ALA A 34 2.81 12.52 6.60
N ILE A 35 1.88 11.86 5.92
CA ILE A 35 0.65 11.37 6.53
C ILE A 35 0.70 9.88 6.82
N GLY A 36 1.77 9.21 6.42
CA GLY A 36 1.94 7.80 6.66
C GLY A 36 3.15 7.28 5.93
N ASN A 37 3.30 5.98 5.99
CA ASN A 37 4.39 5.30 5.29
C ASN A 37 3.93 3.92 4.87
N GLY A 38 4.69 3.33 3.97
CA GLY A 38 4.43 1.97 3.52
C GLY A 38 5.52 1.55 2.56
N GLY A 39 5.46 0.32 2.16
CA GLY A 39 6.44 -0.23 1.24
C GLY A 39 6.32 -1.72 1.14
N PHE A 40 7.39 -2.35 0.74
CA PHE A 40 7.41 -3.78 0.49
C PHE A 40 8.42 -4.45 1.40
N LYS A 41 8.12 -5.68 1.81
CA LYS A 41 8.99 -6.43 2.69
C LYS A 41 10.07 -7.13 1.88
N GLY A 42 10.95 -6.33 1.26
CA GLY A 42 12.07 -6.82 0.47
C GLY A 42 11.78 -6.94 -1.02
N ASN A 43 12.75 -7.45 -1.74
CA ASN A 43 12.66 -7.63 -3.19
C ASN A 43 11.66 -8.73 -3.56
N PRO A 44 11.19 -8.75 -4.82
CA PRO A 44 10.30 -9.83 -5.26
C PRO A 44 10.95 -11.19 -5.09
N THR A 45 10.14 -12.17 -4.72
CA THR A 45 10.56 -13.57 -4.66
C THR A 45 10.84 -14.08 -6.08
N PRO A 46 11.49 -15.25 -6.24
CA PRO A 46 11.74 -15.79 -7.57
C PRO A 46 10.48 -15.99 -8.41
N ASP A 47 9.33 -16.25 -7.78
CA ASP A 47 8.05 -16.37 -8.48
C ASP A 47 7.28 -15.06 -8.59
N GLY A 48 7.91 -13.94 -8.21
CA GLY A 48 7.34 -12.61 -8.46
C GLY A 48 6.39 -12.08 -7.39
N MET A 49 6.44 -12.62 -6.18
CA MET A 49 5.56 -12.15 -5.09
C MET A 49 6.26 -11.07 -4.28
N VAL A 50 5.54 -9.99 -3.97
CA VAL A 50 5.98 -8.98 -3.00
C VAL A 50 4.87 -8.80 -1.97
N GLU A 51 5.26 -8.46 -0.75
CA GLU A 51 4.30 -8.19 0.31
C GLU A 51 4.33 -6.70 0.64
N VAL A 52 3.16 -6.06 0.60
CA VAL A 52 3.02 -4.64 0.91
C VAL A 52 2.58 -4.46 2.36
N GLY A 53 3.15 -3.46 3.01
CA GLY A 53 2.70 -3.00 4.32
C GLY A 53 2.57 -1.49 4.30
N TYR A 54 1.62 -0.95 5.06
CA TYR A 54 1.40 0.48 5.07
C TYR A 54 0.71 0.92 6.35
N SER A 55 0.87 2.21 6.65
CA SER A 55 0.22 2.84 7.79
C SER A 55 -0.08 4.29 7.43
N VAL A 56 -1.29 4.74 7.75
CA VAL A 56 -1.72 6.11 7.55
C VAL A 56 -2.16 6.65 8.89
N LEU A 57 -1.75 7.88 9.22
CA LEU A 57 -2.14 8.53 10.47
C LEU A 57 -3.66 8.54 10.58
N GLU A 58 -4.18 8.29 11.77
CA GLU A 58 -5.61 8.11 12.03
C GLU A 58 -6.45 9.25 11.47
N GLU A 59 -5.98 10.48 11.60
CA GLU A 59 -6.71 11.67 11.14
C GLU A 59 -6.89 11.73 9.62
N TYR A 60 -6.13 10.93 8.86
CA TYR A 60 -6.23 10.89 7.40
C TYR A 60 -6.87 9.61 6.86
N GLN A 61 -7.23 8.67 7.73
CA GLN A 61 -7.71 7.36 7.28
C GLN A 61 -9.08 7.41 6.61
N LYS A 62 -9.95 8.32 7.02
CA LYS A 62 -11.34 8.35 6.58
C LYS A 62 -11.59 9.21 5.33
N VAL A 63 -10.56 9.77 4.73
CA VAL A 63 -10.70 10.64 3.57
C VAL A 63 -10.19 10.02 2.28
N GLY A 64 -10.02 8.70 2.26
CA GLY A 64 -9.61 8.00 1.04
C GLY A 64 -8.12 8.00 0.75
N LEU A 65 -7.30 8.59 1.62
CA LEU A 65 -5.86 8.69 1.37
C LEU A 65 -5.16 7.34 1.50
N GLY A 66 -5.66 6.46 2.36
CA GLY A 66 -5.11 5.10 2.46
C GLY A 66 -5.27 4.33 1.15
N THR A 67 -6.45 4.41 0.55
CA THR A 67 -6.69 3.77 -0.74
C THR A 67 -5.79 4.35 -1.83
N GLU A 68 -5.66 5.68 -1.87
CA GLU A 68 -4.79 6.36 -2.82
C GLU A 68 -3.33 5.94 -2.66
N ALA A 69 -2.86 5.85 -1.42
CA ALA A 69 -1.50 5.45 -1.11
C ALA A 69 -1.22 4.02 -1.57
N VAL A 70 -2.15 3.09 -1.28
CA VAL A 70 -1.98 1.71 -1.71
C VAL A 70 -2.01 1.59 -3.23
N GLN A 71 -2.89 2.35 -3.90
CA GLN A 71 -2.91 2.35 -5.37
C GLN A 71 -1.59 2.84 -5.95
N ALA A 72 -0.97 3.85 -5.34
CA ALA A 72 0.34 4.33 -5.78
C ALA A 72 1.43 3.26 -5.60
N LEU A 73 1.42 2.56 -4.46
CA LEU A 73 2.35 1.46 -4.23
C LEU A 73 2.15 0.33 -5.23
N LEU A 74 0.89 -0.01 -5.53
CA LEU A 74 0.58 -1.06 -6.50
C LEU A 74 1.05 -0.67 -7.90
N SER A 75 0.83 0.58 -8.29
CA SER A 75 1.29 1.07 -9.58
C SER A 75 2.82 0.96 -9.70
N TRP A 76 3.53 1.32 -8.64
CA TRP A 76 4.96 1.21 -8.62
C TRP A 76 5.41 -0.26 -8.72
N ALA A 77 4.82 -1.15 -7.92
CA ALA A 77 5.18 -2.56 -7.91
C ALA A 77 4.90 -3.22 -9.25
N PHE A 78 3.68 -3.05 -9.78
CA PHE A 78 3.30 -3.68 -11.04
C PHE A 78 3.94 -3.00 -12.26
N GLY A 79 4.57 -1.85 -12.07
CA GLY A 79 5.45 -1.28 -13.09
C GLY A 79 6.70 -2.13 -13.35
N HIS A 80 7.00 -3.06 -12.45
CA HIS A 80 8.11 -3.99 -12.60
C HIS A 80 7.56 -5.30 -13.18
N PRO A 81 8.00 -5.69 -14.40
CA PRO A 81 7.42 -6.87 -15.08
C PRO A 81 7.55 -8.17 -14.29
N GLU A 82 8.56 -8.27 -13.43
CA GLU A 82 8.79 -9.49 -12.66
C GLU A 82 7.77 -9.71 -11.53
N VAL A 83 6.99 -8.68 -11.17
CA VAL A 83 6.00 -8.81 -10.10
C VAL A 83 4.75 -9.49 -10.67
N THR A 84 4.42 -10.66 -10.13
CA THR A 84 3.25 -11.42 -10.56
C THR A 84 2.07 -11.24 -9.62
N ARG A 85 2.32 -10.94 -8.34
CA ARG A 85 1.26 -10.69 -7.37
C ARG A 85 1.79 -9.90 -6.18
N VAL A 86 0.88 -9.20 -5.55
CA VAL A 86 1.15 -8.46 -4.30
C VAL A 86 0.30 -9.09 -3.21
N THR A 87 0.90 -9.36 -2.06
CA THR A 87 0.18 -9.85 -0.88
C THR A 87 0.22 -8.79 0.21
N ALA A 88 -0.73 -8.88 1.12
CA ALA A 88 -0.80 -8.01 2.30
C ALA A 88 -1.38 -8.79 3.46
N GLU A 89 -0.87 -8.54 4.66
CA GLU A 89 -1.39 -9.17 5.87
C GLU A 89 -1.89 -8.11 6.83
N THR A 90 -2.97 -8.42 7.52
CA THR A 90 -3.54 -7.53 8.52
C THR A 90 -4.26 -8.38 9.57
N PHE A 91 -4.76 -7.73 10.61
CA PHE A 91 -5.55 -8.41 11.63
C PHE A 91 -7.03 -8.34 11.28
N PRO A 92 -7.83 -9.38 11.64
CA PRO A 92 -9.25 -9.41 11.28
C PRO A 92 -10.08 -8.25 11.84
N ASP A 93 -9.63 -7.64 12.92
CA ASP A 93 -10.33 -6.53 13.55
C ASP A 93 -9.94 -5.15 13.03
N LEU A 94 -8.95 -5.08 12.13
CA LEU A 94 -8.52 -3.82 11.54
C LEU A 94 -9.38 -3.47 10.33
N THR A 95 -10.62 -3.09 10.58
CA THR A 95 -11.61 -2.81 9.55
C THR A 95 -11.15 -1.77 8.51
N PRO A 96 -10.54 -0.65 8.91
CA PRO A 96 -10.07 0.33 7.91
C PRO A 96 -9.05 -0.27 6.93
N SER A 97 -8.12 -1.08 7.44
CA SER A 97 -7.12 -1.73 6.60
C SER A 97 -7.76 -2.71 5.61
N ILE A 98 -8.70 -3.53 6.10
CA ILE A 98 -9.42 -4.49 5.26
C ILE A 98 -10.21 -3.76 4.17
N ARG A 99 -10.83 -2.65 4.52
CA ARG A 99 -11.62 -1.87 3.57
C ARG A 99 -10.74 -1.33 2.43
N VAL A 100 -9.56 -0.82 2.77
CA VAL A 100 -8.61 -0.34 1.76
C VAL A 100 -8.16 -1.47 0.85
N LEU A 101 -7.83 -2.63 1.42
CA LEU A 101 -7.41 -3.78 0.61
C LEU A 101 -8.51 -4.21 -0.36
N LYS A 102 -9.75 -4.32 0.11
CA LYS A 102 -10.87 -4.69 -0.75
C LYS A 102 -11.13 -3.66 -1.84
N LYS A 103 -11.07 -2.38 -1.50
CA LYS A 103 -11.28 -1.32 -2.50
C LYS A 103 -10.22 -1.31 -3.59
N THR A 104 -9.01 -1.75 -3.27
CA THR A 104 -7.92 -1.79 -4.25
C THR A 104 -7.85 -3.10 -5.03
N GLY A 105 -8.78 -4.02 -4.74
CA GLY A 105 -8.93 -5.24 -5.53
C GLY A 105 -8.36 -6.50 -4.90
N PHE A 106 -7.79 -6.41 -3.71
CA PHE A 106 -7.28 -7.59 -3.00
C PHE A 106 -8.41 -8.50 -2.58
N VAL A 107 -8.13 -9.80 -2.58
CA VAL A 107 -9.07 -10.82 -2.07
C VAL A 107 -8.42 -11.58 -0.94
N LEU A 108 -9.23 -12.00 0.02
CA LEU A 108 -8.77 -12.79 1.15
C LEU A 108 -8.41 -14.20 0.69
N ILE A 109 -7.21 -14.66 1.03
CA ILE A 109 -6.77 -16.00 0.63
C ILE A 109 -6.52 -16.95 1.81
N GLY A 110 -6.59 -16.47 3.05
CA GLY A 110 -6.48 -17.34 4.20
C GLY A 110 -5.72 -16.73 5.36
N LYS A 111 -5.03 -17.59 6.11
CA LYS A 111 -4.25 -17.16 7.26
C LYS A 111 -2.94 -16.54 6.83
N GLY A 112 -2.49 -15.52 7.59
CA GLY A 112 -1.20 -14.89 7.36
C GLY A 112 -0.05 -15.70 7.94
N SER A 113 1.16 -15.17 7.76
CA SER A 113 2.37 -15.79 8.24
C SER A 113 2.55 -15.65 9.76
N GLU A 114 1.93 -14.64 10.36
CA GLU A 114 2.00 -14.42 11.79
C GLU A 114 0.71 -14.83 12.46
N GLU A 115 0.79 -15.14 13.75
CA GLU A 115 -0.37 -15.55 14.54
C GLU A 115 -1.47 -14.48 14.45
N ARG A 116 -2.71 -14.94 14.23
CA ARG A 116 -3.91 -14.09 14.18
C ARG A 116 -4.00 -13.16 12.99
N THR A 117 -3.06 -13.21 12.05
CA THR A 117 -3.16 -12.39 10.85
C THR A 117 -3.94 -13.12 9.76
N ILE A 118 -4.50 -12.33 8.84
CA ILE A 118 -5.14 -12.83 7.63
C ILE A 118 -4.40 -12.25 6.43
N ARG A 119 -4.39 -13.00 5.33
CA ARG A 119 -3.63 -12.65 4.14
C ARG A 119 -4.55 -12.36 2.96
N PHE A 120 -4.24 -11.29 2.27
CA PHE A 120 -4.92 -10.88 1.04
C PHE A 120 -3.93 -10.94 -0.11
N GLU A 121 -4.47 -11.08 -1.32
CA GLU A 121 -3.65 -11.16 -2.51
C GLU A 121 -4.29 -10.40 -3.67
N LEU A 122 -3.43 -9.76 -4.48
CA LEU A 122 -3.85 -9.13 -5.73
C LEU A 122 -2.91 -9.63 -6.84
N PRO A 123 -3.36 -10.59 -7.66
CA PRO A 123 -2.56 -11.01 -8.82
C PRO A 123 -2.50 -9.93 -9.89
N ARG A 124 -1.43 -9.94 -10.69
CA ARG A 124 -1.29 -8.99 -11.80
C ARG A 124 -2.49 -9.03 -12.74
N THR A 125 -2.99 -10.21 -13.05
CA THR A 125 -4.14 -10.33 -13.96
C THR A 125 -5.37 -9.60 -13.44
N ALA A 126 -5.61 -9.67 -12.13
CA ALA A 126 -6.72 -8.94 -11.51
C ALA A 126 -6.46 -7.43 -11.50
N TYR A 127 -5.22 -7.04 -11.24
CA TYR A 127 -4.83 -5.64 -11.24
C TYR A 127 -5.04 -5.00 -12.62
N GLU A 128 -4.63 -5.69 -13.66
CA GLU A 128 -4.72 -5.19 -15.04
C GLU A 128 -6.15 -5.10 -15.56
N ARG A 129 -7.08 -5.82 -14.95
CA ARG A 129 -8.49 -5.79 -15.34
C ARG A 129 -9.35 -4.77 -14.60
N ARG A 130 -8.81 -4.12 -13.59
CA ARG A 130 -9.59 -3.18 -12.79
C ARG A 130 -9.97 -1.94 -13.57
#